data_9dfe8a834adec77f2d477bc70a47efd9
#
_entry.id   9dfe8a834adec77f2d477bc70a47efd9
#
_cell.length_a   1.000
_cell.length_b   1.000
_cell.length_c   1.000
_cell.angle_alpha   90.00
_cell.angle_beta   90.00
_cell.angle_gamma   90.00
#
_symmetry.space_group_name_H-M   'P 1'
#
loop_
_entity.id
_entity.type
_entity.pdbx_description
1 polymer ?
#
loop_
_entity_poly.entity_id
_entity_poly.type
_entity_poly.pdbx_seq_one_letter_code
_entity_poly.pdbx_strand_id
1 'polypeptide(L)'
;MRNPFARCVLFAVVLLILLGVTWKSERIENVGTQIIKATSTHNKESQIPQQPLGDSPQAGDLDIPPVSDHKMDCSVDGGYMAQLKAKYELMDGFQYFKRYVKINRQPIPRKSITKLDQEFLPGNVLKAIDLQNPNYGSEKCVEPLNVYVPQSPYPATGNLSDFMFGVSTTFKRFSGEKTSPVNEWIYWLTDGKGHSNGGKLILLLLDATEEQITHARTVLRTAGIDVDVYHSDSTMEMAVRYLTLIPTLYNHPERQNKKWLVSCDDDTFFPSVHKLVKKFEEYDHTQQLYIGVLSEDINNVDRHGSQAFGGAGVFLSVPLAEQITHDYVTCKTDEKIKESNSGWGPQGDILLRKCIYENTDVRLSVLHGLYQLDLYGDPSGFYEAGLSPVSLHHFKGGGWHSAMPWEYTKIAHICGEDCTLQRFQTADNFIISAGFSVVHYPLGVDFNLQQMERTFAAAPQDKGWNLDYVFDPQRPSLLKTGRKISWDLQEATVTPDNTIRQVYVRKANDWRWVDKNERPMSQVDGIIELVWIP
;
A
#
# COMPACT_ATOMS: atom_id res chain seq x y z
N MET A 1 53.22 -9.21 26.36
CA MET A 1 53.47 -9.50 24.94
C MET A 1 52.18 -9.24 24.15
N ARG A 2 52.14 -8.13 23.39
CA ARG A 2 50.94 -7.74 22.61
C ARG A 2 50.97 -8.44 21.27
N ASN A 3 50.00 -9.26 20.99
CA ASN A 3 49.87 -10.14 19.83
C ASN A 3 49.74 -9.33 18.51
N PRO A 4 50.71 -9.37 17.56
CA PRO A 4 50.66 -8.62 16.32
C PRO A 4 49.51 -9.06 15.38
N PHE A 5 49.01 -10.28 15.51
CA PHE A 5 47.91 -10.81 14.71
C PHE A 5 46.57 -10.05 14.92
N ALA A 6 46.28 -9.60 16.14
CA ALA A 6 45.05 -8.87 16.46
C ALA A 6 44.99 -7.48 15.78
N ARG A 7 46.15 -6.86 15.51
CA ARG A 7 46.21 -5.56 14.81
C ARG A 7 45.97 -5.70 13.30
N CYS A 8 46.44 -6.78 12.69
CA CYS A 8 46.19 -7.02 11.25
C CYS A 8 44.72 -7.33 10.96
N VAL A 9 44.03 -8.07 11.84
CA VAL A 9 42.60 -8.38 11.67
C VAL A 9 41.76 -7.10 11.84
N LEU A 10 42.09 -6.25 12.80
CA LEU A 10 41.38 -4.98 13.00
C LEU A 10 41.53 -4.01 11.80
N PHE A 11 42.73 -3.95 11.20
CA PHE A 11 42.99 -3.14 10.01
C PHE A 11 42.23 -3.65 8.77
N ALA A 12 42.14 -4.98 8.59
CA ALA A 12 41.40 -5.59 7.50
C ALA A 12 39.90 -5.34 7.60
N VAL A 13 39.34 -5.43 8.82
CA VAL A 13 37.90 -5.16 9.06
C VAL A 13 37.57 -3.68 8.83
N VAL A 14 38.43 -2.76 9.28
CA VAL A 14 38.23 -1.31 9.04
C VAL A 14 38.32 -0.98 7.54
N LEU A 15 39.25 -1.62 6.82
CA LEU A 15 39.40 -1.41 5.37
C LEU A 15 38.19 -1.93 4.58
N LEU A 16 37.63 -3.09 4.99
CA LEU A 16 36.42 -3.65 4.38
C LEU A 16 35.17 -2.78 4.66
N ILE A 17 35.07 -2.20 5.85
CA ILE A 17 33.99 -1.25 6.17
C ILE A 17 34.11 0.05 5.35
N LEU A 18 35.33 0.59 5.19
CA LEU A 18 35.57 1.79 4.38
C LEU A 18 35.30 1.54 2.89
N LEU A 19 35.69 0.39 2.35
CA LEU A 19 35.41 0.01 0.96
C LEU A 19 33.89 -0.23 0.74
N GLY A 20 33.20 -0.80 1.73
CA GLY A 20 31.74 -0.98 1.68
C GLY A 20 30.98 0.34 1.70
N VAL A 21 31.47 1.35 2.41
CA VAL A 21 30.85 2.69 2.48
C VAL A 21 31.05 3.46 1.16
N THR A 22 32.23 3.39 0.54
CA THR A 22 32.49 4.05 -0.76
C THR A 22 31.70 3.42 -1.91
N TRP A 23 31.56 2.09 -1.92
CA TRP A 23 30.79 1.38 -2.95
C TRP A 23 29.28 1.66 -2.84
N LYS A 24 28.81 1.92 -1.62
CA LYS A 24 27.40 2.28 -1.36
C LYS A 24 27.10 3.72 -1.76
N SER A 25 28.09 4.63 -1.65
CA SER A 25 27.95 6.03 -2.06
C SER A 25 27.81 6.18 -3.58
N GLU A 26 28.62 5.47 -4.38
CA GLU A 26 28.52 5.51 -5.85
C GLU A 26 27.20 4.91 -6.39
N ARG A 27 26.60 3.95 -5.68
CA ARG A 27 25.29 3.41 -6.07
C ARG A 27 24.14 4.38 -5.82
N ILE A 28 24.22 5.19 -4.78
CA ILE A 28 23.18 6.20 -4.44
C ILE A 28 23.14 7.31 -5.49
N GLU A 29 24.30 7.76 -6.00
CA GLU A 29 24.35 8.74 -7.08
C GLU A 29 23.77 8.20 -8.41
N ASN A 30 23.97 6.91 -8.71
CA ASN A 30 23.46 6.30 -9.94
C ASN A 30 21.92 6.11 -9.93
N VAL A 31 21.31 5.84 -8.78
CA VAL A 31 19.84 5.69 -8.67
C VAL A 31 19.15 7.06 -8.81
N GLY A 32 19.71 8.10 -8.18
CA GLY A 32 19.21 9.47 -8.37
C GLY A 32 19.27 9.94 -9.82
N THR A 33 20.33 9.57 -10.54
CA THR A 33 20.53 9.96 -11.95
C THR A 33 19.62 9.15 -12.91
N GLN A 34 19.25 7.94 -12.59
CA GLN A 34 18.30 7.15 -13.39
C GLN A 34 16.86 7.64 -13.27
N ILE A 35 16.44 8.07 -12.08
CA ILE A 35 15.10 8.68 -11.87
C ILE A 35 14.99 9.99 -12.65
N ILE A 36 16.05 10.81 -12.66
CA ILE A 36 16.10 12.08 -13.42
C ILE A 36 16.10 11.83 -14.94
N LYS A 37 16.74 10.75 -15.42
CA LYS A 37 16.75 10.41 -16.86
C LYS A 37 15.42 9.87 -17.37
N ALA A 38 14.64 9.17 -16.54
CA ALA A 38 13.30 8.68 -16.92
C ALA A 38 12.27 9.81 -17.07
N THR A 39 12.48 10.96 -16.41
CA THR A 39 11.58 12.13 -16.47
C THR A 39 11.99 13.19 -17.50
N SER A 40 13.23 13.16 -18.05
CA SER A 40 13.74 14.24 -18.92
C SER A 40 13.55 14.02 -20.42
N THR A 41 12.91 12.95 -20.89
CA THR A 41 12.71 12.67 -22.32
C THR A 41 11.42 13.24 -22.92
N HIS A 42 10.63 14.02 -22.17
CA HIS A 42 9.41 14.64 -22.69
C HIS A 42 9.31 16.13 -22.33
N ASN A 43 10.22 16.99 -22.81
CA ASN A 43 9.97 18.42 -22.88
C ASN A 43 10.39 18.95 -24.27
N LYS A 44 9.41 19.08 -25.14
CA LYS A 44 9.45 20.07 -26.22
C LYS A 44 8.53 21.23 -25.80
N GLU A 45 9.14 22.40 -25.63
CA GLU A 45 8.45 23.66 -25.41
C GLU A 45 7.44 23.95 -26.52
N SER A 46 6.18 24.22 -26.13
CA SER A 46 5.23 24.95 -26.94
C SER A 46 4.58 26.04 -26.07
N GLN A 47 4.77 27.29 -26.47
CA GLN A 47 4.19 28.48 -25.88
C GLN A 47 2.67 28.42 -25.97
N ILE A 48 1.96 28.67 -24.87
CA ILE A 48 0.51 28.76 -24.81
C ILE A 48 0.11 30.20 -24.54
N PRO A 49 -0.82 30.79 -25.33
CA PRO A 49 -1.40 32.12 -25.08
C PRO A 49 -2.44 32.06 -23.95
N GLN A 50 -2.45 33.09 -23.10
CA GLN A 50 -3.46 33.28 -22.05
C GLN A 50 -4.81 33.61 -22.66
N GLN A 51 -5.89 32.94 -22.24
CA GLN A 51 -7.28 33.33 -22.41
C GLN A 51 -8.05 33.23 -21.07
N PRO A 52 -9.15 34.02 -20.90
CA PRO A 52 -9.73 34.36 -19.61
C PRO A 52 -10.67 33.27 -19.04
N LEU A 53 -10.84 33.33 -17.71
CA LEU A 53 -11.78 32.52 -16.94
C LEU A 53 -13.22 32.58 -17.47
N GLY A 54 -13.76 31.42 -17.79
CA GLY A 54 -15.18 31.21 -18.07
C GLY A 54 -15.60 29.85 -17.52
N ASP A 55 -16.70 29.86 -16.79
CA ASP A 55 -17.65 28.84 -16.39
C ASP A 55 -17.19 27.38 -16.17
N SER A 56 -17.57 26.86 -15.00
CA SER A 56 -17.40 25.46 -14.56
C SER A 56 -17.89 24.46 -15.62
N PRO A 57 -17.09 23.44 -15.99
CA PRO A 57 -17.58 22.37 -16.85
C PRO A 57 -18.44 21.39 -16.03
N GLN A 58 -19.64 21.14 -16.54
CA GLN A 58 -20.46 19.98 -16.19
C GLN A 58 -19.66 18.70 -16.43
N ALA A 59 -19.94 17.67 -15.59
CA ALA A 59 -19.36 16.34 -15.69
C ALA A 59 -19.58 15.76 -17.11
N GLY A 60 -18.58 15.92 -17.96
CA GLY A 60 -18.51 15.31 -19.27
C GLY A 60 -17.86 13.95 -19.17
N ASP A 61 -18.44 12.97 -19.84
CA ASP A 61 -17.87 11.65 -20.05
C ASP A 61 -16.39 11.77 -20.45
N LEU A 62 -15.50 11.24 -19.59
CA LEU A 62 -14.10 11.07 -19.95
C LEU A 62 -14.05 10.07 -21.11
N ASP A 63 -13.61 10.51 -22.28
CA ASP A 63 -13.35 9.68 -23.44
C ASP A 63 -12.44 8.50 -23.04
N ILE A 64 -13.06 7.35 -22.76
CA ILE A 64 -12.36 6.08 -22.72
C ILE A 64 -11.97 5.81 -24.16
N PRO A 65 -10.66 5.64 -24.49
CA PRO A 65 -10.26 5.30 -25.85
C PRO A 65 -11.05 4.08 -26.32
N PRO A 66 -11.51 4.02 -27.57
CA PRO A 66 -12.25 2.88 -28.06
C PRO A 66 -11.44 1.60 -27.80
N VAL A 67 -12.13 0.54 -27.37
CA VAL A 67 -11.57 -0.78 -27.13
C VAL A 67 -10.85 -1.20 -28.40
N SER A 68 -9.51 -1.05 -28.42
CA SER A 68 -8.69 -1.62 -29.47
C SER A 68 -8.77 -3.13 -29.32
N ASP A 69 -8.90 -3.86 -30.43
CA ASP A 69 -8.74 -5.32 -30.42
C ASP A 69 -7.32 -5.63 -29.92
N HIS A 70 -7.20 -5.83 -28.61
CA HIS A 70 -5.91 -6.16 -27.98
C HIS A 70 -5.45 -7.51 -28.55
N LYS A 71 -4.42 -7.46 -29.38
CA LYS A 71 -3.82 -8.67 -29.92
C LYS A 71 -3.15 -9.43 -28.78
N MET A 72 -3.76 -10.57 -28.40
CA MET A 72 -3.18 -11.45 -27.41
C MET A 72 -1.91 -12.09 -27.95
N ASP A 73 -0.84 -12.04 -27.17
CA ASP A 73 0.44 -12.69 -27.43
C ASP A 73 0.86 -13.53 -26.22
N CYS A 74 0.85 -14.85 -26.39
CA CYS A 74 1.29 -15.83 -25.40
C CYS A 74 2.60 -16.51 -25.80
N SER A 75 3.32 -15.95 -26.77
CA SER A 75 4.68 -16.37 -27.05
C SER A 75 5.59 -16.18 -25.85
N VAL A 76 6.52 -17.10 -25.65
CA VAL A 76 7.49 -17.00 -24.56
C VAL A 76 8.75 -16.35 -25.13
N ASP A 77 9.05 -15.14 -24.67
CA ASP A 77 10.31 -14.45 -24.99
C ASP A 77 11.42 -14.91 -24.04
N GLY A 78 12.47 -15.51 -24.58
CA GLY A 78 13.59 -16.03 -23.79
C GLY A 78 14.38 -14.94 -23.06
N GLY A 79 14.50 -13.75 -23.66
CA GLY A 79 15.16 -12.58 -23.03
C GLY A 79 14.36 -12.08 -21.84
N TYR A 80 13.05 -11.98 -21.98
CA TYR A 80 12.14 -11.62 -20.88
C TYR A 80 12.16 -12.67 -19.76
N MET A 81 12.12 -13.96 -20.10
CA MET A 81 12.23 -15.04 -19.10
C MET A 81 13.56 -14.97 -18.32
N ALA A 82 14.67 -14.64 -18.99
CA ALA A 82 15.96 -14.46 -18.33
C ALA A 82 15.95 -13.26 -17.37
N GLN A 83 15.29 -12.16 -17.73
CA GLN A 83 15.10 -11.00 -16.85
C GLN A 83 14.29 -11.36 -15.60
N LEU A 84 13.15 -12.07 -15.77
CA LEU A 84 12.32 -12.52 -14.64
C LEU A 84 13.11 -13.46 -13.72
N LYS A 85 13.87 -14.40 -14.31
CA LYS A 85 14.73 -15.31 -13.55
C LYS A 85 15.73 -14.54 -12.69
N ALA A 86 16.44 -13.58 -13.28
CA ALA A 86 17.43 -12.78 -12.56
C ALA A 86 16.78 -11.89 -11.48
N LYS A 87 15.66 -11.24 -11.81
CA LYS A 87 14.96 -10.31 -10.92
C LYS A 87 14.40 -11.01 -9.68
N TYR A 88 13.83 -12.20 -9.86
CA TYR A 88 13.19 -12.95 -8.78
C TYR A 88 14.03 -14.11 -8.27
N GLU A 89 15.31 -14.20 -8.67
CA GLU A 89 16.25 -15.25 -8.22
C GLU A 89 15.64 -16.65 -8.39
N LEU A 90 15.07 -16.92 -9.57
CA LEU A 90 14.42 -18.21 -9.84
C LEU A 90 15.46 -19.29 -10.16
N MET A 91 15.12 -20.52 -9.81
CA MET A 91 15.91 -21.70 -10.16
C MET A 91 15.93 -21.96 -11.66
N ASP A 92 16.86 -22.79 -12.14
CA ASP A 92 16.83 -23.30 -13.51
C ASP A 92 15.61 -24.21 -13.70
N GLY A 93 14.97 -24.13 -14.86
CA GLY A 93 13.81 -24.97 -15.15
C GLY A 93 12.55 -24.55 -14.38
N PHE A 94 12.30 -23.27 -14.18
CA PHE A 94 11.08 -22.78 -13.54
C PHE A 94 9.83 -22.93 -14.44
N GLN A 95 8.66 -22.86 -13.83
CA GLN A 95 7.37 -22.94 -14.52
C GLN A 95 6.83 -21.55 -14.85
N TYR A 96 6.12 -21.42 -15.99
CA TYR A 96 5.51 -20.16 -16.43
C TYR A 96 4.12 -20.40 -17.04
N PHE A 97 3.21 -19.48 -16.77
CA PHE A 97 1.90 -19.42 -17.42
C PHE A 97 1.46 -17.97 -17.58
N LYS A 98 0.94 -17.62 -18.77
CA LYS A 98 0.37 -16.31 -19.07
C LYS A 98 -1.12 -16.43 -19.34
N ARG A 99 -1.92 -15.57 -18.72
CA ARG A 99 -3.36 -15.53 -18.89
C ARG A 99 -3.85 -14.10 -19.11
N TYR A 100 -4.69 -13.91 -20.10
CA TYR A 100 -5.44 -12.67 -20.28
C TYR A 100 -6.71 -12.70 -19.45
N VAL A 101 -7.08 -11.55 -18.85
CA VAL A 101 -8.31 -11.36 -18.08
C VAL A 101 -9.06 -10.19 -18.69
N LYS A 102 -10.24 -10.44 -19.24
CA LYS A 102 -11.09 -9.41 -19.85
C LYS A 102 -12.04 -8.83 -18.81
N ILE A 103 -11.98 -7.51 -18.66
CA ILE A 103 -12.80 -6.76 -17.69
C ILE A 103 -14.12 -6.39 -18.37
N ASN A 104 -15.25 -6.75 -17.73
CA ASN A 104 -16.58 -6.36 -18.15
C ASN A 104 -17.20 -5.52 -17.03
N ARG A 105 -17.13 -4.19 -17.14
CA ARG A 105 -17.69 -3.26 -16.15
C ARG A 105 -19.20 -3.17 -16.29
N GLN A 106 -19.94 -3.36 -15.19
CA GLN A 106 -21.40 -3.40 -15.17
C GLN A 106 -21.96 -2.63 -13.97
N PRO A 107 -23.19 -2.12 -14.03
CA PRO A 107 -23.86 -1.45 -12.92
C PRO A 107 -24.35 -2.47 -11.87
N ILE A 108 -23.43 -3.22 -11.29
CA ILE A 108 -23.66 -4.23 -10.26
C ILE A 108 -22.95 -3.86 -8.96
N PRO A 109 -23.48 -4.27 -7.79
CA PRO A 109 -22.77 -4.04 -6.53
C PRO A 109 -21.48 -4.87 -6.47
N ARG A 110 -20.48 -4.36 -5.77
CA ARG A 110 -19.25 -5.11 -5.48
C ARG A 110 -19.58 -6.35 -4.64
N LYS A 111 -19.06 -7.48 -5.09
CA LYS A 111 -19.05 -8.73 -4.30
C LYS A 111 -17.62 -9.02 -3.86
N SER A 112 -17.45 -9.51 -2.63
CA SER A 112 -16.14 -9.92 -2.13
C SER A 112 -15.53 -11.07 -2.94
N ILE A 113 -16.38 -11.89 -3.56
CA ILE A 113 -16.00 -13.00 -4.46
C ILE A 113 -17.06 -13.21 -5.54
N THR A 114 -16.60 -13.47 -6.76
CA THR A 114 -17.43 -13.84 -7.93
C THR A 114 -16.97 -15.21 -8.45
N LYS A 115 -17.91 -16.12 -8.74
CA LYS A 115 -17.62 -17.41 -9.37
C LYS A 115 -17.63 -17.26 -10.88
N LEU A 116 -16.66 -17.88 -11.53
CA LEU A 116 -16.50 -17.97 -12.99
C LEU A 116 -16.67 -19.43 -13.41
N ASP A 117 -17.35 -19.65 -14.53
CA ASP A 117 -17.53 -21.00 -15.10
C ASP A 117 -16.33 -21.45 -15.94
N GLN A 118 -15.33 -20.58 -16.13
CA GLN A 118 -14.10 -20.84 -16.88
C GLN A 118 -13.02 -21.43 -15.96
N GLU A 119 -12.19 -22.32 -16.52
CA GLU A 119 -10.97 -22.79 -15.88
C GLU A 119 -9.87 -21.73 -15.99
N PHE A 120 -9.08 -21.58 -14.93
CA PHE A 120 -7.90 -20.71 -14.93
C PHE A 120 -6.76 -21.31 -15.73
N LEU A 121 -6.47 -22.60 -15.49
CA LEU A 121 -5.35 -23.33 -16.07
C LEU A 121 -5.87 -24.61 -16.77
N PRO A 122 -6.45 -24.52 -17.96
CA PRO A 122 -6.99 -25.66 -18.67
C PRO A 122 -5.92 -26.76 -18.85
N GLY A 123 -6.29 -27.97 -18.49
CA GLY A 123 -5.36 -29.11 -18.52
C GLY A 123 -4.34 -29.15 -17.40
N ASN A 124 -4.36 -28.20 -16.47
CA ASN A 124 -3.49 -28.10 -15.29
C ASN A 124 -1.97 -28.16 -15.62
N VAL A 125 -1.56 -27.58 -16.75
CA VAL A 125 -0.17 -27.62 -17.24
C VAL A 125 0.45 -26.24 -17.20
N LEU A 126 1.46 -26.06 -16.34
CA LEU A 126 2.38 -24.94 -16.37
C LEU A 126 3.56 -25.29 -17.29
N LYS A 127 3.95 -24.37 -18.16
CA LYS A 127 5.06 -24.59 -19.09
C LYS A 127 6.40 -24.55 -18.37
N ALA A 128 7.22 -25.58 -18.56
CA ALA A 128 8.61 -25.56 -18.08
C ALA A 128 9.46 -24.62 -18.96
N ILE A 129 10.20 -23.73 -18.33
CA ILE A 129 11.12 -22.78 -18.96
C ILE A 129 12.55 -23.23 -18.72
N ASP A 130 13.22 -23.68 -19.79
CA ASP A 130 14.64 -23.99 -19.80
C ASP A 130 15.38 -22.95 -20.68
N LEU A 131 16.12 -22.06 -20.03
CA LEU A 131 16.85 -20.99 -20.72
C LEU A 131 18.08 -21.51 -21.49
N GLN A 132 18.54 -22.73 -21.22
CA GLN A 132 19.64 -23.36 -21.95
C GLN A 132 19.17 -23.94 -23.27
N ASN A 133 17.88 -24.31 -23.37
CA ASN A 133 17.24 -24.85 -24.54
C ASN A 133 15.96 -24.05 -24.90
N PRO A 134 16.07 -22.81 -25.40
CA PRO A 134 14.95 -21.86 -25.52
C PRO A 134 14.01 -22.16 -26.69
N ASN A 135 13.62 -23.39 -26.88
CA ASN A 135 12.63 -23.78 -27.91
C ASN A 135 11.24 -23.87 -27.26
N TYR A 136 10.59 -22.72 -27.08
CA TYR A 136 9.30 -22.66 -26.39
C TYR A 136 8.08 -22.88 -27.30
N GLY A 137 8.27 -22.97 -28.61
CA GLY A 137 7.18 -23.05 -29.58
C GLY A 137 6.30 -21.82 -29.64
N SER A 138 5.48 -21.71 -30.68
CA SER A 138 4.40 -20.71 -30.72
C SER A 138 3.14 -21.33 -30.11
N GLU A 139 2.77 -20.89 -28.89
CA GLU A 139 1.53 -21.38 -28.27
C GLU A 139 0.37 -20.44 -28.58
N LYS A 140 -0.79 -21.04 -28.86
CA LYS A 140 -2.04 -20.29 -28.93
C LYS A 140 -2.45 -19.86 -27.52
N CYS A 141 -2.81 -18.60 -27.34
CA CYS A 141 -3.36 -18.15 -26.10
C CYS A 141 -4.61 -18.93 -25.69
N VAL A 142 -4.72 -19.24 -24.41
CA VAL A 142 -5.99 -19.68 -23.83
C VAL A 142 -6.97 -18.51 -23.88
N GLU A 143 -8.25 -18.79 -24.12
CA GLU A 143 -9.30 -17.76 -24.15
C GLU A 143 -9.28 -16.92 -22.87
N PRO A 144 -9.44 -15.58 -22.93
CA PRO A 144 -9.41 -14.73 -21.76
C PRO A 144 -10.42 -15.15 -20.70
N LEU A 145 -10.05 -14.99 -19.43
CA LEU A 145 -11.04 -15.05 -18.35
C LEU A 145 -11.93 -13.82 -18.43
N ASN A 146 -13.24 -14.02 -18.50
CA ASN A 146 -14.20 -12.93 -18.46
C ASN A 146 -14.60 -12.63 -17.01
N VAL A 147 -14.21 -11.48 -16.50
CA VAL A 147 -14.61 -11.02 -15.16
C VAL A 147 -15.63 -9.90 -15.25
N TYR A 148 -16.67 -9.97 -14.43
CA TYR A 148 -17.71 -8.95 -14.32
C TYR A 148 -17.51 -8.17 -13.04
N VAL A 149 -17.33 -6.85 -13.17
CA VAL A 149 -16.94 -5.97 -12.09
C VAL A 149 -17.86 -4.74 -12.00
N PRO A 150 -17.99 -4.10 -10.83
CA PRO A 150 -18.76 -2.87 -10.68
C PRO A 150 -18.26 -1.73 -11.58
N GLN A 151 -19.15 -0.86 -12.00
CA GLN A 151 -18.81 0.43 -12.57
C GLN A 151 -18.41 1.41 -11.46
N SER A 152 -17.29 1.13 -10.77
CA SER A 152 -16.74 2.04 -9.76
C SER A 152 -15.88 3.12 -10.41
N PRO A 153 -15.67 4.28 -9.74
CA PRO A 153 -14.80 5.34 -10.24
C PRO A 153 -13.36 4.88 -10.45
N TYR A 154 -12.63 5.57 -11.32
CA TYR A 154 -11.19 5.39 -11.49
C TYR A 154 -10.42 6.26 -10.50
N PRO A 155 -9.24 5.83 -10.01
CA PRO A 155 -8.41 6.64 -9.10
C PRO A 155 -8.12 8.05 -9.62
N ALA A 156 -7.93 8.18 -10.94
CA ALA A 156 -7.63 9.46 -11.61
C ALA A 156 -8.74 10.52 -11.46
N THR A 157 -9.96 10.15 -11.07
CA THR A 157 -11.08 11.08 -10.87
C THR A 157 -11.34 11.41 -9.40
N GLY A 158 -10.48 10.91 -8.49
CA GLY A 158 -10.58 11.21 -7.07
C GLY A 158 -10.41 12.69 -6.75
N ASN A 159 -11.14 13.18 -5.74
CA ASN A 159 -11.06 14.58 -5.31
C ASN A 159 -10.94 14.66 -3.79
N LEU A 160 -9.75 15.05 -3.31
CA LEU A 160 -9.42 15.23 -1.89
C LEU A 160 -9.37 16.72 -1.48
N SER A 161 -10.00 17.63 -2.23
CA SER A 161 -9.93 19.07 -1.95
C SER A 161 -10.38 19.45 -0.54
N ASP A 162 -11.26 18.67 0.07
CA ASP A 162 -11.73 18.86 1.45
C ASP A 162 -10.73 18.43 2.54
N PHE A 163 -9.61 17.78 2.17
CA PHE A 163 -8.67 17.16 3.11
C PHE A 163 -7.31 17.84 3.09
N MET A 164 -6.71 17.96 4.28
CA MET A 164 -5.31 18.34 4.48
C MET A 164 -4.64 17.30 5.37
N PHE A 165 -3.60 16.67 4.88
CA PHE A 165 -2.88 15.58 5.52
C PHE A 165 -1.59 16.09 6.16
N GLY A 166 -1.33 15.73 7.41
CA GLY A 166 -0.10 16.00 8.13
C GLY A 166 0.68 14.72 8.37
N VAL A 167 1.93 14.71 7.97
CA VAL A 167 2.86 13.59 8.18
C VAL A 167 4.14 14.12 8.82
N SER A 168 4.62 13.43 9.86
CA SER A 168 5.93 13.68 10.46
C SER A 168 6.82 12.46 10.31
N THR A 169 7.97 12.61 9.62
CA THR A 169 8.91 11.50 9.40
C THR A 169 10.36 12.01 9.36
N THR A 170 11.33 11.13 9.15
CA THR A 170 12.74 11.51 8.95
C THR A 170 13.08 11.56 7.48
N PHE A 171 14.06 12.41 7.10
CA PHE A 171 14.55 12.39 5.73
C PHE A 171 15.10 11.02 5.31
N LYS A 172 15.70 10.29 6.26
CA LYS A 172 16.19 8.92 6.03
C LYS A 172 15.08 7.95 5.60
N ARG A 173 13.90 8.02 6.24
CA ARG A 173 12.73 7.20 5.83
C ARG A 173 12.18 7.68 4.50
N PHE A 174 12.03 8.99 4.32
CA PHE A 174 11.55 9.60 3.08
C PHE A 174 12.37 9.20 1.85
N SER A 175 13.71 9.18 1.96
CA SER A 175 14.64 8.89 0.85
C SER A 175 15.10 7.43 0.77
N GLY A 176 14.71 6.59 1.70
CA GLY A 176 15.16 5.19 1.78
C GLY A 176 14.51 4.31 0.70
N GLU A 177 15.29 3.42 0.06
CA GLU A 177 14.81 2.55 -1.03
C GLU A 177 13.55 1.74 -0.68
N LYS A 178 13.46 1.24 0.56
CA LYS A 178 12.35 0.40 1.02
C LYS A 178 11.34 1.13 1.91
N THR A 179 11.67 2.33 2.36
CA THR A 179 10.87 3.09 3.33
C THR A 179 10.22 4.33 2.74
N SER A 180 10.68 4.77 1.54
CA SER A 180 10.13 5.94 0.87
C SER A 180 8.63 5.81 0.65
N PRO A 181 7.83 6.80 1.05
CA PRO A 181 6.39 6.81 0.85
C PRO A 181 5.95 7.41 -0.49
N VAL A 182 6.89 7.82 -1.34
CA VAL A 182 6.59 8.64 -2.52
C VAL A 182 5.65 7.92 -3.49
N ASN A 183 5.85 6.62 -3.74
CA ASN A 183 5.00 5.85 -4.65
C ASN A 183 3.57 5.71 -4.12
N GLU A 184 3.43 5.49 -2.81
CA GLU A 184 2.14 5.42 -2.14
C GLU A 184 1.41 6.77 -2.21
N TRP A 185 2.10 7.86 -1.90
CA TRP A 185 1.52 9.20 -1.92
C TRP A 185 1.14 9.66 -3.35
N ILE A 186 1.93 9.31 -4.38
CA ILE A 186 1.56 9.56 -5.78
C ILE A 186 0.21 8.91 -6.09
N TYR A 187 -0.01 7.67 -5.66
CA TYR A 187 -1.24 6.95 -5.96
C TYR A 187 -2.48 7.66 -5.43
N TRP A 188 -2.48 8.12 -4.16
CA TRP A 188 -3.69 8.65 -3.53
C TRP A 188 -3.76 10.18 -3.41
N LEU A 189 -2.69 10.93 -3.75
CA LEU A 189 -2.66 12.40 -3.77
C LEU A 189 -2.62 13.01 -5.18
N THR A 190 -2.61 12.18 -6.22
CA THR A 190 -2.58 12.67 -7.61
C THR A 190 -3.62 11.97 -8.48
N ASP A 191 -3.80 12.50 -9.70
CA ASP A 191 -4.60 11.85 -10.74
C ASP A 191 -3.87 10.72 -11.48
N GLY A 192 -2.65 10.36 -11.04
CA GLY A 192 -1.77 9.41 -11.73
C GLY A 192 -1.15 9.93 -13.04
N LYS A 193 -1.42 11.20 -13.41
CA LYS A 193 -0.87 11.87 -14.60
C LYS A 193 0.02 13.06 -14.26
N GLY A 194 0.39 13.19 -12.98
CA GLY A 194 1.25 14.26 -12.48
C GLY A 194 0.54 15.53 -12.04
N HIS A 195 -0.79 15.47 -11.80
CA HIS A 195 -1.53 16.59 -11.23
C HIS A 195 -2.13 16.21 -9.88
N SER A 196 -2.23 17.20 -8.99
CA SER A 196 -2.88 17.02 -7.69
C SER A 196 -4.36 16.70 -7.84
N ASN A 197 -4.87 15.83 -6.98
CA ASN A 197 -6.30 15.57 -6.85
C ASN A 197 -6.97 16.49 -5.81
N GLY A 198 -6.34 17.61 -5.43
CA GLY A 198 -6.85 18.60 -4.48
C GLY A 198 -6.50 18.33 -3.02
N GLY A 199 -6.00 17.15 -2.69
CA GLY A 199 -5.47 16.86 -1.34
C GLY A 199 -4.19 17.64 -1.08
N LYS A 200 -4.09 18.29 0.11
CA LYS A 200 -2.89 19.01 0.54
C LYS A 200 -2.08 18.16 1.50
N LEU A 201 -0.78 18.03 1.26
CA LEU A 201 0.15 17.37 2.18
C LEU A 201 1.01 18.41 2.92
N ILE A 202 1.06 18.34 4.23
CA ILE A 202 2.00 19.06 5.09
C ILE A 202 2.99 18.04 5.64
N LEU A 203 4.24 18.11 5.20
CA LEU A 203 5.30 17.18 5.57
C LEU A 203 6.28 17.84 6.52
N LEU A 204 6.41 17.27 7.72
CA LEU A 204 7.41 17.67 8.71
C LEU A 204 8.57 16.68 8.68
N LEU A 205 9.78 17.13 8.29
CA LEU A 205 10.98 16.30 8.23
C LEU A 205 11.88 16.54 9.42
N LEU A 206 12.07 15.50 10.22
CA LEU A 206 13.01 15.48 11.34
C LEU A 206 14.43 15.27 10.83
N ASP A 207 15.39 15.97 11.44
CA ASP A 207 16.83 15.86 11.16
C ASP A 207 17.20 16.08 9.69
N ALA A 208 16.47 16.95 8.99
CA ALA A 208 16.71 17.29 7.59
C ALA A 208 17.49 18.61 7.46
N THR A 209 18.38 18.72 6.47
CA THR A 209 19.00 19.99 6.06
C THR A 209 18.07 20.78 5.14
N GLU A 210 18.37 22.06 4.89
CA GLU A 210 17.61 22.88 3.94
C GLU A 210 17.63 22.31 2.51
N GLU A 211 18.77 21.72 2.10
CA GLU A 211 18.88 21.04 0.81
C GLU A 211 17.95 19.82 0.75
N GLN A 212 17.86 19.06 1.84
CA GLN A 212 17.00 17.90 1.95
C GLN A 212 15.51 18.28 1.96
N ILE A 213 15.14 19.36 2.64
CA ILE A 213 13.79 19.95 2.61
C ILE A 213 13.42 20.35 1.18
N THR A 214 14.34 21.07 0.51
CA THR A 214 14.15 21.52 -0.88
C THR A 214 14.06 20.33 -1.85
N HIS A 215 14.90 19.32 -1.67
CA HIS A 215 14.85 18.08 -2.44
C HIS A 215 13.51 17.37 -2.29
N ALA A 216 13.03 17.14 -1.06
CA ALA A 216 11.76 16.48 -0.80
C ALA A 216 10.58 17.24 -1.44
N ARG A 217 10.56 18.57 -1.27
CA ARG A 217 9.56 19.43 -1.91
C ARG A 217 9.56 19.31 -3.42
N THR A 218 10.75 19.31 -4.03
CA THR A 218 10.90 19.21 -5.49
C THR A 218 10.43 17.86 -6.00
N VAL A 219 10.85 16.75 -5.38
CA VAL A 219 10.43 15.40 -5.76
C VAL A 219 8.90 15.26 -5.73
N LEU A 220 8.28 15.67 -4.63
CA LEU A 220 6.83 15.52 -4.45
C LEU A 220 6.02 16.41 -5.41
N ARG A 221 6.44 17.69 -5.59
CA ARG A 221 5.76 18.59 -6.53
C ARG A 221 5.94 18.16 -7.98
N THR A 222 7.11 17.66 -8.35
CA THR A 222 7.34 17.10 -9.70
C THR A 222 6.46 15.88 -9.96
N ALA A 223 6.15 15.11 -8.92
CA ALA A 223 5.21 13.99 -9.00
C ALA A 223 3.73 14.43 -9.03
N GLY A 224 3.43 15.72 -8.93
CA GLY A 224 2.07 16.27 -8.96
C GLY A 224 1.40 16.39 -7.59
N ILE A 225 2.12 16.14 -6.50
CA ILE A 225 1.56 16.26 -5.15
C ILE A 225 1.57 17.74 -4.71
N ASP A 226 0.43 18.23 -4.25
CA ASP A 226 0.35 19.55 -3.61
C ASP A 226 0.88 19.44 -2.18
N VAL A 227 2.10 19.94 -1.95
CA VAL A 227 2.83 19.75 -0.69
C VAL A 227 3.55 21.01 -0.24
N ASP A 228 3.56 21.22 1.09
CA ASP A 228 4.51 22.06 1.78
C ASP A 228 5.34 21.24 2.76
N VAL A 229 6.66 21.47 2.72
CA VAL A 229 7.65 20.70 3.51
C VAL A 229 8.34 21.65 4.47
N TYR A 230 8.34 21.29 5.76
CA TYR A 230 8.92 22.05 6.85
C TYR A 230 9.86 21.19 7.70
N HIS A 231 10.72 21.84 8.47
CA HIS A 231 11.47 21.17 9.53
C HIS A 231 10.56 20.72 10.67
N SER A 232 10.79 19.51 11.16
CA SER A 232 10.26 19.08 12.46
C SER A 232 11.25 19.48 13.55
N ASP A 233 10.72 19.93 14.70
CA ASP A 233 11.55 20.31 15.84
C ASP A 233 12.16 19.08 16.52
N SER A 234 13.48 18.92 16.38
CA SER A 234 14.23 17.78 16.94
C SER A 234 14.38 17.85 18.47
N THR A 235 14.09 18.98 19.09
CA THR A 235 14.12 19.12 20.56
C THR A 235 12.87 18.57 21.23
N MET A 236 11.79 18.37 20.47
CA MET A 236 10.53 17.81 20.97
C MET A 236 10.57 16.27 21.01
N GLU A 237 9.95 15.69 22.04
CA GLU A 237 9.68 14.26 22.06
C GLU A 237 8.73 13.85 20.92
N MET A 238 8.78 12.57 20.51
CA MET A 238 7.98 12.04 19.41
C MET A 238 6.48 12.30 19.62
N ALA A 239 5.96 12.08 20.84
CA ALA A 239 4.56 12.31 21.16
C ALA A 239 4.14 13.78 20.96
N VAL A 240 5.03 14.72 21.33
CA VAL A 240 4.77 16.16 21.15
C VAL A 240 4.84 16.55 19.68
N ARG A 241 5.79 16.00 18.92
CA ARG A 241 5.86 16.24 17.46
C ARG A 241 4.60 15.76 16.74
N TYR A 242 4.05 14.61 17.15
CA TYR A 242 2.78 14.12 16.62
C TYR A 242 1.63 15.08 16.94
N LEU A 243 1.48 15.50 18.20
CA LEU A 243 0.46 16.46 18.59
C LEU A 243 0.62 17.81 17.84
N THR A 244 1.87 18.22 17.55
CA THR A 244 2.18 19.49 16.85
C THR A 244 1.68 19.51 15.41
N LEU A 245 1.42 18.34 14.79
CA LEU A 245 0.78 18.29 13.48
C LEU A 245 -0.55 19.05 13.46
N ILE A 246 -1.35 18.96 14.53
CA ILE A 246 -2.68 19.57 14.55
C ILE A 246 -2.63 21.10 14.49
N PRO A 247 -1.92 21.83 15.37
CA PRO A 247 -1.78 23.27 15.23
C PRO A 247 -1.04 23.68 13.96
N THR A 248 -0.15 22.85 13.41
CA THR A 248 0.52 23.14 12.13
C THR A 248 -0.49 23.14 10.98
N LEU A 249 -1.35 22.12 10.91
CA LEU A 249 -2.42 22.03 9.90
C LEU A 249 -3.45 23.15 10.09
N TYR A 250 -3.89 23.40 11.34
CA TYR A 250 -4.91 24.41 11.62
C TYR A 250 -4.44 25.83 11.28
N ASN A 251 -3.17 26.18 11.56
CA ASN A 251 -2.62 27.51 11.26
C ASN A 251 -2.16 27.65 9.79
N HIS A 252 -2.23 26.61 8.97
CA HIS A 252 -1.86 26.71 7.57
C HIS A 252 -2.82 27.61 6.79
N PRO A 253 -2.34 28.51 5.90
CA PRO A 253 -3.21 29.44 5.16
C PRO A 253 -4.33 28.77 4.34
N GLU A 254 -4.05 27.61 3.73
CA GLU A 254 -5.02 26.88 2.91
C GLU A 254 -6.07 26.12 3.74
N ARG A 255 -5.95 26.06 5.07
CA ARG A 255 -6.91 25.39 5.96
C ARG A 255 -8.34 25.91 5.79
N GLN A 256 -8.51 27.20 5.47
CA GLN A 256 -9.84 27.82 5.27
C GLN A 256 -10.68 27.14 4.16
N ASN A 257 -10.02 26.42 3.26
CA ASN A 257 -10.66 25.68 2.16
C ASN A 257 -10.81 24.19 2.46
N LYS A 258 -10.53 23.75 3.70
CA LYS A 258 -10.53 22.34 4.10
C LYS A 258 -11.62 22.08 5.13
N LYS A 259 -12.17 20.85 5.11
CA LYS A 259 -13.14 20.35 6.08
C LYS A 259 -12.49 19.44 7.11
N TRP A 260 -11.46 18.70 6.69
CA TRP A 260 -10.82 17.64 7.45
C TRP A 260 -9.31 17.86 7.53
N LEU A 261 -8.79 17.88 8.77
CA LEU A 261 -7.36 17.86 9.05
C LEU A 261 -6.99 16.45 9.51
N VAL A 262 -6.04 15.83 8.81
CA VAL A 262 -5.73 14.41 8.98
C VAL A 262 -4.30 14.26 9.47
N SER A 263 -4.11 13.61 10.61
CA SER A 263 -2.80 13.14 11.05
C SER A 263 -2.65 11.68 10.63
N CYS A 264 -1.56 11.36 9.93
CA CYS A 264 -1.26 9.99 9.52
C CYS A 264 0.26 9.74 9.48
N ASP A 265 0.65 8.47 9.39
CA ASP A 265 2.05 8.07 9.34
C ASP A 265 2.56 8.04 7.88
N ASP A 266 3.89 7.95 7.70
CA ASP A 266 4.51 7.92 6.37
C ASP A 266 4.25 6.60 5.61
N ASP A 267 3.68 5.60 6.27
CA ASP A 267 3.23 4.34 5.70
C ASP A 267 1.69 4.14 5.81
N THR A 268 0.94 5.22 5.95
CA THR A 268 -0.51 5.22 5.73
C THR A 268 -0.81 5.24 4.23
N PHE A 269 -1.69 4.34 3.78
CA PHE A 269 -2.08 4.23 2.38
C PHE A 269 -3.60 4.21 2.22
N PHE A 270 -4.13 5.01 1.30
CA PHE A 270 -5.56 5.09 0.98
C PHE A 270 -5.83 4.45 -0.39
N PRO A 271 -6.28 3.17 -0.43
CA PRO A 271 -6.46 2.44 -1.69
C PRO A 271 -7.65 2.90 -2.54
N SER A 272 -8.59 3.64 -1.97
CA SER A 272 -9.76 4.20 -2.67
C SER A 272 -10.08 5.60 -2.16
N VAL A 273 -9.73 6.61 -2.94
CA VAL A 273 -10.00 8.03 -2.65
C VAL A 273 -11.49 8.31 -2.67
N HIS A 274 -12.24 7.80 -3.64
CA HIS A 274 -13.68 8.02 -3.73
C HIS A 274 -14.42 7.42 -2.53
N LYS A 275 -13.99 6.24 -2.07
CA LYS A 275 -14.59 5.61 -0.89
C LYS A 275 -14.30 6.41 0.38
N LEU A 276 -13.07 6.92 0.52
CA LEU A 276 -12.71 7.81 1.61
C LEU A 276 -13.63 9.04 1.62
N VAL A 277 -13.71 9.76 0.51
CA VAL A 277 -14.55 10.97 0.37
C VAL A 277 -16.01 10.64 0.69
N LYS A 278 -16.56 9.58 0.08
CA LYS A 278 -17.94 9.16 0.31
C LYS A 278 -18.25 8.85 1.78
N LYS A 279 -17.30 8.25 2.51
CA LYS A 279 -17.46 7.99 3.94
C LYS A 279 -17.54 9.28 4.76
N PHE A 280 -16.81 10.30 4.34
CA PHE A 280 -16.79 11.59 5.03
C PHE A 280 -17.98 12.50 4.67
N GLU A 281 -18.74 12.21 3.61
CA GLU A 281 -20.04 12.85 3.33
C GLU A 281 -21.11 12.52 4.39
N GLU A 282 -20.93 11.44 5.15
CA GLU A 282 -21.84 11.01 6.22
C GLU A 282 -21.67 11.84 7.52
N TYR A 283 -20.64 12.69 7.62
CA TYR A 283 -20.29 13.47 8.80
C TYR A 283 -20.51 14.98 8.61
N ASP A 284 -21.07 15.62 9.63
CA ASP A 284 -21.19 17.09 9.67
C ASP A 284 -19.85 17.71 10.15
N HIS A 285 -19.02 18.12 9.22
CA HIS A 285 -17.70 18.70 9.48
C HIS A 285 -17.75 20.02 10.25
N THR A 286 -18.93 20.65 10.44
CA THR A 286 -19.10 21.87 11.22
C THR A 286 -19.18 21.59 12.73
N GLN A 287 -19.36 20.33 13.11
CA GLN A 287 -19.31 19.86 14.49
C GLN A 287 -17.88 19.47 14.88
N GLN A 288 -17.58 19.42 16.17
CA GLN A 288 -16.31 18.89 16.67
C GLN A 288 -16.31 17.35 16.57
N LEU A 289 -15.50 16.81 15.68
CA LEU A 289 -15.44 15.37 15.39
C LEU A 289 -14.00 14.84 15.45
N TYR A 290 -13.84 13.72 16.17
CA TYR A 290 -12.64 12.90 16.26
C TYR A 290 -12.94 11.53 15.68
N ILE A 291 -12.42 11.24 14.46
CA ILE A 291 -12.75 10.06 13.67
C ILE A 291 -11.49 9.24 13.43
N GLY A 292 -11.59 7.93 13.56
CA GLY A 292 -10.49 6.99 13.34
C GLY A 292 -10.90 5.56 13.66
N VAL A 293 -9.93 4.69 13.93
CA VAL A 293 -10.17 3.28 14.26
C VAL A 293 -9.28 2.80 15.39
N LEU A 294 -9.73 1.77 16.11
CA LEU A 294 -8.92 1.02 17.09
C LEU A 294 -7.94 0.08 16.37
N SER A 295 -6.90 -0.36 17.05
CA SER A 295 -6.07 -1.48 16.59
C SER A 295 -6.87 -2.78 16.53
N GLU A 296 -6.51 -3.66 15.59
CA GLU A 296 -7.00 -5.04 15.51
C GLU A 296 -6.41 -5.92 16.63
N ASP A 297 -5.26 -5.53 17.18
CA ASP A 297 -4.64 -6.22 18.31
C ASP A 297 -5.22 -5.73 19.64
N ILE A 298 -5.93 -6.62 20.34
CA ILE A 298 -6.54 -6.32 21.64
C ILE A 298 -5.50 -5.87 22.69
N ASN A 299 -4.25 -6.36 22.61
CA ASN A 299 -3.20 -5.96 23.54
C ASN A 299 -2.79 -4.49 23.33
N ASN A 300 -2.84 -4.01 22.08
CA ASN A 300 -2.61 -2.59 21.79
C ASN A 300 -3.75 -1.74 22.30
N VAL A 301 -5.01 -2.18 22.15
CA VAL A 301 -6.18 -1.49 22.69
C VAL A 301 -6.12 -1.44 24.23
N ASP A 302 -5.80 -2.57 24.88
CA ASP A 302 -5.65 -2.62 26.35
C ASP A 302 -4.55 -1.68 26.86
N ARG A 303 -3.44 -1.58 26.14
CA ARG A 303 -2.26 -0.79 26.50
C ARG A 303 -2.43 0.70 26.23
N HIS A 304 -2.96 1.05 25.06
CA HIS A 304 -3.05 2.44 24.60
C HIS A 304 -4.41 3.08 24.93
N GLY A 305 -5.45 2.26 25.12
CA GLY A 305 -6.82 2.70 25.35
C GLY A 305 -7.64 2.89 24.08
N SER A 306 -8.90 3.28 24.26
CA SER A 306 -9.85 3.52 23.15
C SER A 306 -9.55 4.85 22.48
N GLN A 307 -8.73 4.83 21.46
CA GLN A 307 -8.31 6.00 20.67
C GLN A 307 -8.24 5.67 19.19
N ALA A 308 -8.21 6.69 18.34
CA ALA A 308 -7.79 6.50 16.96
C ALA A 308 -6.29 6.22 16.92
N PHE A 309 -5.89 5.16 16.24
CA PHE A 309 -4.51 4.82 15.99
C PHE A 309 -3.99 5.61 14.77
N GLY A 310 -2.85 6.29 14.96
CA GLY A 310 -2.30 7.26 14.01
C GLY A 310 -2.09 6.73 12.61
N GLY A 311 -1.56 5.52 12.53
CA GLY A 311 -1.23 4.92 11.25
C GLY A 311 -2.42 4.57 10.36
N ALA A 312 -3.58 4.26 10.95
CA ALA A 312 -4.82 4.09 10.17
C ALA A 312 -5.40 5.41 9.63
N GLY A 313 -4.90 6.53 10.15
CA GLY A 313 -5.39 7.88 9.91
C GLY A 313 -6.32 8.39 11.03
N VAL A 314 -5.99 9.57 11.54
CA VAL A 314 -6.80 10.30 12.52
C VAL A 314 -7.38 11.54 11.86
N PHE A 315 -8.68 11.59 11.72
CA PHE A 315 -9.39 12.67 11.06
C PHE A 315 -10.07 13.58 12.08
N LEU A 316 -9.75 14.84 12.00
CA LEU A 316 -10.32 15.89 12.85
C LEU A 316 -11.10 16.88 11.99
N SER A 317 -12.30 17.25 12.43
CA SER A 317 -12.97 18.40 11.85
C SER A 317 -12.23 19.69 12.22
N VAL A 318 -12.35 20.71 11.38
CA VAL A 318 -11.69 22.01 11.64
C VAL A 318 -12.06 22.59 13.00
N PRO A 319 -13.34 22.57 13.47
CA PRO A 319 -13.69 23.07 14.81
C PRO A 319 -13.01 22.33 15.96
N LEU A 320 -12.78 21.01 15.84
CA LEU A 320 -12.03 20.27 16.87
C LEU A 320 -10.54 20.59 16.83
N ALA A 321 -9.95 20.70 15.63
CA ALA A 321 -8.56 21.09 15.48
C ALA A 321 -8.28 22.52 16.01
N GLU A 322 -9.24 23.43 15.89
CA GLU A 322 -9.21 24.76 16.51
C GLU A 322 -9.09 24.65 18.03
N GLN A 323 -9.96 23.86 18.66
CA GLN A 323 -9.95 23.65 20.10
C GLN A 323 -8.62 23.05 20.57
N ILE A 324 -8.12 21.99 19.89
CA ILE A 324 -6.83 21.39 20.22
C ILE A 324 -5.68 22.40 20.07
N THR A 325 -5.74 23.26 19.05
CA THR A 325 -4.73 24.31 18.83
C THR A 325 -4.74 25.35 19.95
N HIS A 326 -5.92 25.74 20.41
CA HIS A 326 -6.09 26.62 21.55
C HIS A 326 -5.50 26.01 22.83
N ASP A 327 -5.77 24.72 23.06
CA ASP A 327 -5.36 24.00 24.25
C ASP A 327 -3.94 23.38 24.15
N TYR A 328 -3.26 23.58 23.03
CA TYR A 328 -1.99 22.91 22.72
C TYR A 328 -0.94 23.02 23.83
N VAL A 329 -0.79 24.23 24.43
CA VAL A 329 0.22 24.44 25.48
C VAL A 329 -0.12 23.63 26.74
N THR A 330 -1.38 23.56 27.11
CA THR A 330 -1.85 22.78 28.28
C THR A 330 -1.86 21.29 28.03
N CYS A 331 -1.95 20.85 26.75
CA CYS A 331 -1.94 19.45 26.36
C CYS A 331 -0.54 18.83 26.34
N LYS A 332 0.53 19.63 26.27
CA LYS A 332 1.92 19.15 26.20
C LYS A 332 2.75 19.45 27.45
N THR A 333 2.13 19.51 28.63
CA THR A 333 2.87 19.60 29.88
C THR A 333 3.66 18.33 30.15
N ASP A 334 4.78 18.41 30.85
CA ASP A 334 5.64 17.27 31.20
C ASP A 334 4.85 16.13 31.86
N GLU A 335 3.84 16.47 32.67
CA GLU A 335 2.94 15.53 33.32
C GLU A 335 2.12 14.75 32.28
N LYS A 336 1.48 15.44 31.33
CA LYS A 336 0.65 14.82 30.30
C LYS A 336 1.47 14.00 29.29
N ILE A 337 2.68 14.45 28.96
CA ILE A 337 3.64 13.68 28.16
C ILE A 337 3.99 12.39 28.89
N LYS A 338 4.33 12.45 30.18
CA LYS A 338 4.63 11.26 30.99
C LYS A 338 3.44 10.31 31.09
N GLU A 339 2.22 10.82 31.24
CA GLU A 339 0.99 10.03 31.28
C GLU A 339 0.62 9.41 29.93
N SER A 340 1.15 9.89 28.81
CA SER A 340 0.96 9.30 27.49
C SER A 340 1.88 8.09 27.23
N ASN A 341 2.67 7.68 28.24
CA ASN A 341 3.58 6.54 28.12
C ASN A 341 2.84 5.21 28.19
N SER A 342 2.90 4.43 27.10
CA SER A 342 2.29 3.11 26.98
C SER A 342 3.15 1.96 27.57
N GLY A 343 4.32 2.28 28.13
CA GLY A 343 5.36 1.32 28.51
C GLY A 343 6.50 1.22 27.48
N TRP A 344 6.33 1.83 26.29
CA TRP A 344 7.35 1.97 25.24
C TRP A 344 7.77 3.42 24.99
N GLY A 345 7.53 4.28 25.96
CA GLY A 345 7.70 5.72 25.86
C GLY A 345 6.39 6.45 25.59
N PRO A 346 6.41 7.80 25.66
CA PRO A 346 5.27 8.64 25.35
C PRO A 346 4.78 8.42 23.90
N GLN A 347 3.47 8.28 23.71
CA GLN A 347 2.81 8.03 22.42
C GLN A 347 1.97 9.24 22.00
N GLY A 348 2.08 9.61 20.71
CA GLY A 348 1.43 10.81 20.18
C GLY A 348 -0.08 10.72 20.11
N ASP A 349 -0.61 9.59 19.70
CA ASP A 349 -2.04 9.33 19.63
C ASP A 349 -2.69 9.24 21.02
N ILE A 350 -1.98 8.70 22.05
CA ILE A 350 -2.43 8.77 23.44
C ILE A 350 -2.48 10.23 23.92
N LEU A 351 -1.43 11.00 23.64
CA LEU A 351 -1.36 12.42 24.03
C LEU A 351 -2.48 13.24 23.37
N LEU A 352 -2.74 13.00 22.07
CA LEU A 352 -3.82 13.63 21.34
C LEU A 352 -5.19 13.27 21.91
N ARG A 353 -5.46 11.98 22.17
CA ARG A 353 -6.70 11.55 22.81
C ARG A 353 -6.91 12.22 24.17
N LYS A 354 -5.87 12.24 25.01
CA LYS A 354 -5.95 12.91 26.34
C LYS A 354 -6.27 14.40 26.18
N CYS A 355 -5.61 15.07 25.25
CA CYS A 355 -5.90 16.47 24.95
C CYS A 355 -7.38 16.68 24.60
N ILE A 356 -7.95 15.84 23.71
CA ILE A 356 -9.36 15.92 23.29
C ILE A 356 -10.29 15.63 24.49
N TYR A 357 -10.07 14.53 25.20
CA TYR A 357 -11.01 14.03 26.21
C TYR A 357 -11.03 14.86 27.50
N GLU A 358 -9.92 15.55 27.81
CA GLU A 358 -9.82 16.41 28.98
C GLU A 358 -10.38 17.82 28.75
N ASN A 359 -10.39 18.29 27.49
CA ASN A 359 -10.80 19.65 27.16
C ASN A 359 -12.14 19.72 26.40
N THR A 360 -12.72 18.57 26.04
CA THR A 360 -13.99 18.52 25.29
C THR A 360 -14.84 17.30 25.70
N ASP A 361 -16.11 17.32 25.32
CA ASP A 361 -17.02 16.17 25.43
C ASP A 361 -16.93 15.23 24.22
N VAL A 362 -16.05 15.53 23.25
CA VAL A 362 -15.85 14.73 22.05
C VAL A 362 -15.25 13.36 22.40
N ARG A 363 -15.78 12.33 21.78
CA ARG A 363 -15.27 10.95 21.90
C ARG A 363 -15.02 10.38 20.51
N LEU A 364 -14.22 9.29 20.43
CA LEU A 364 -13.89 8.63 19.18
C LEU A 364 -15.14 8.16 18.45
N SER A 365 -15.31 8.62 17.21
CA SER A 365 -16.22 8.06 16.22
C SER A 365 -15.46 7.03 15.38
N VAL A 366 -15.80 5.75 15.56
CA VAL A 366 -15.11 4.67 14.84
C VAL A 366 -15.57 4.62 13.39
N LEU A 367 -14.63 4.73 12.46
CA LEU A 367 -14.86 4.58 11.02
C LEU A 367 -14.41 3.19 10.54
N HIS A 368 -15.35 2.31 10.29
CA HIS A 368 -15.06 0.98 9.75
C HIS A 368 -14.48 1.05 8.34
N GLY A 369 -13.44 0.24 8.11
CA GLY A 369 -12.69 0.20 6.86
C GLY A 369 -11.35 0.94 6.90
N LEU A 370 -11.09 1.72 7.94
CA LEU A 370 -9.73 2.09 8.32
C LEU A 370 -9.08 0.89 9.01
N TYR A 371 -7.81 0.60 8.70
CA TYR A 371 -7.10 -0.54 9.25
C TYR A 371 -5.71 -0.15 9.72
N GLN A 372 -5.45 -0.33 11.02
CA GLN A 372 -4.13 -0.14 11.62
C GLN A 372 -3.16 -1.25 11.20
N LEU A 373 -3.66 -2.46 11.02
CA LEU A 373 -2.93 -3.65 10.59
C LEU A 373 -1.75 -4.00 11.50
N ASP A 374 -1.97 -3.98 12.80
CA ASP A 374 -1.01 -4.49 13.80
C ASP A 374 -0.88 -6.03 13.69
N LEU A 375 -0.49 -6.50 12.51
CA LEU A 375 -0.41 -7.90 12.13
C LEU A 375 1.04 -8.36 11.96
N TYR A 376 1.34 -9.59 12.39
CA TYR A 376 2.66 -10.21 12.27
C TYR A 376 2.61 -11.42 11.32
N GLY A 377 3.69 -11.68 10.62
CA GLY A 377 3.83 -12.87 9.78
C GLY A 377 3.13 -12.76 8.43
N ASP A 378 2.38 -13.78 8.04
CA ASP A 378 1.73 -13.88 6.74
C ASP A 378 0.37 -13.15 6.73
N PRO A 379 0.21 -12.06 5.96
CA PRO A 379 -1.01 -11.27 5.93
C PRO A 379 -2.06 -11.79 4.92
N SER A 380 -1.82 -12.94 4.27
CA SER A 380 -2.67 -13.41 3.17
C SER A 380 -4.14 -13.56 3.57
N GLY A 381 -4.42 -13.92 4.83
CA GLY A 381 -5.80 -13.98 5.32
C GLY A 381 -6.56 -12.67 5.12
N PHE A 382 -5.94 -11.55 5.42
CA PHE A 382 -6.53 -10.22 5.25
C PHE A 382 -6.67 -9.85 3.77
N TYR A 383 -5.57 -9.90 3.00
CA TYR A 383 -5.58 -9.45 1.60
C TYR A 383 -6.35 -10.38 0.66
N GLU A 384 -6.57 -11.64 1.06
CA GLU A 384 -7.38 -12.63 0.32
C GLU A 384 -8.84 -12.72 0.83
N ALA A 385 -9.26 -11.86 1.76
CA ALA A 385 -10.63 -11.86 2.27
C ALA A 385 -11.64 -11.18 1.34
N GLY A 386 -11.17 -10.47 0.31
CA GLY A 386 -12.02 -9.69 -0.60
C GLY A 386 -12.57 -8.43 0.06
N LEU A 387 -11.89 -7.92 1.07
CA LEU A 387 -12.19 -6.66 1.72
C LEU A 387 -12.01 -5.48 0.76
N SER A 388 -12.55 -4.34 1.13
CA SER A 388 -12.41 -3.09 0.39
C SER A 388 -11.99 -1.99 1.38
N PRO A 389 -10.71 -1.95 1.76
CA PRO A 389 -10.21 -1.04 2.78
C PRO A 389 -10.31 0.42 2.36
N VAL A 390 -10.50 1.30 3.34
CA VAL A 390 -10.40 2.77 3.19
C VAL A 390 -8.98 3.23 3.47
N SER A 391 -8.32 2.65 4.48
CA SER A 391 -6.89 2.85 4.73
C SER A 391 -6.19 1.54 5.09
N LEU A 392 -4.87 1.51 4.88
CA LEU A 392 -3.95 0.44 5.24
C LEU A 392 -2.71 1.03 5.89
N HIS A 393 -2.12 0.30 6.85
CA HIS A 393 -0.91 0.70 7.54
C HIS A 393 -0.02 -0.51 7.84
N HIS A 394 1.18 -0.32 8.40
CA HIS A 394 2.15 -1.34 8.85
C HIS A 394 2.56 -2.39 7.78
N PHE A 395 2.46 -2.05 6.50
CA PHE A 395 2.76 -2.98 5.39
C PHE A 395 4.24 -2.98 4.95
N LYS A 396 5.12 -2.17 5.57
CA LYS A 396 6.54 -2.04 5.16
C LYS A 396 7.48 -3.01 5.91
N GLY A 397 6.98 -3.97 6.64
CA GLY A 397 7.77 -4.94 7.41
C GLY A 397 8.35 -4.34 8.71
N GLY A 398 9.59 -4.73 9.07
CA GLY A 398 10.27 -4.18 10.25
C GLY A 398 9.78 -4.71 11.59
N GLY A 399 9.10 -5.83 11.63
CA GLY A 399 8.45 -6.44 12.78
C GLY A 399 6.98 -6.73 12.52
N TRP A 400 6.38 -5.98 11.61
CA TRP A 400 5.02 -6.17 11.12
C TRP A 400 5.03 -7.01 9.84
N HIS A 401 3.87 -7.18 9.21
CA HIS A 401 3.76 -7.85 7.92
C HIS A 401 4.38 -7.01 6.79
N SER A 402 4.62 -7.65 5.65
CA SER A 402 5.10 -6.99 4.44
C SER A 402 4.08 -7.15 3.31
N ALA A 403 3.72 -6.06 2.66
CA ALA A 403 2.81 -6.02 1.53
C ALA A 403 3.16 -4.83 0.62
N MET A 404 2.56 -4.77 -0.58
CA MET A 404 2.82 -3.72 -1.57
C MET A 404 1.49 -3.13 -2.07
N PRO A 405 0.74 -2.38 -1.22
CA PRO A 405 -0.60 -1.91 -1.60
C PRO A 405 -0.61 -1.02 -2.84
N TRP A 406 0.45 -0.26 -3.12
CA TRP A 406 0.60 0.51 -4.36
C TRP A 406 0.68 -0.37 -5.63
N GLU A 407 1.18 -1.60 -5.52
CA GLU A 407 1.14 -2.57 -6.63
C GLU A 407 -0.27 -3.17 -6.78
N TYR A 408 -0.94 -3.47 -5.66
CA TYR A 408 -2.29 -4.06 -5.66
C TYR A 408 -3.34 -3.15 -6.28
N THR A 409 -3.19 -1.85 -6.08
CA THR A 409 -4.15 -0.84 -6.54
C THR A 409 -4.00 -0.45 -8.00
N LYS A 410 -2.89 -0.79 -8.68
CA LYS A 410 -2.71 -0.46 -10.11
C LYS A 410 -3.81 -1.02 -10.99
N ILE A 411 -4.42 -2.15 -10.62
CA ILE A 411 -5.57 -2.71 -11.35
C ILE A 411 -6.74 -1.74 -11.43
N ALA A 412 -6.91 -0.86 -10.43
CA ALA A 412 -8.00 0.11 -10.39
C ALA A 412 -7.95 1.13 -11.55
N HIS A 413 -6.80 1.36 -12.17
CA HIS A 413 -6.66 2.29 -13.29
C HIS A 413 -7.45 1.87 -14.53
N ILE A 414 -7.75 0.59 -14.70
CA ILE A 414 -8.52 0.08 -15.86
C ILE A 414 -9.88 -0.50 -15.47
N CYS A 415 -10.06 -0.89 -14.22
CA CYS A 415 -11.25 -1.59 -13.80
C CYS A 415 -12.09 -0.80 -12.76
N GLY A 416 -11.53 0.24 -12.16
CA GLY A 416 -12.13 1.03 -11.10
C GLY A 416 -11.70 0.58 -9.70
N GLU A 417 -11.88 1.46 -8.71
CA GLU A 417 -11.34 1.26 -7.35
C GLU A 417 -11.88 0.00 -6.65
N ASP A 418 -13.13 -0.41 -6.95
CA ASP A 418 -13.75 -1.60 -6.35
C ASP A 418 -13.12 -2.93 -6.80
N CYS A 419 -12.31 -2.92 -7.87
CA CYS A 419 -11.59 -4.12 -8.30
C CYS A 419 -10.45 -4.52 -7.37
N THR A 420 -9.88 -3.57 -6.65
CA THR A 420 -8.77 -3.87 -5.73
C THR A 420 -9.21 -4.92 -4.71
N LEU A 421 -8.42 -6.00 -4.60
CA LEU A 421 -8.68 -7.15 -3.71
C LEU A 421 -10.03 -7.86 -3.93
N GLN A 422 -10.75 -7.57 -5.02
CA GLN A 422 -11.90 -8.36 -5.41
C GLN A 422 -11.46 -9.77 -5.82
N ARG A 423 -12.24 -10.79 -5.44
CA ARG A 423 -11.86 -12.19 -5.71
C ARG A 423 -12.67 -12.78 -6.84
N PHE A 424 -11.99 -13.62 -7.64
CA PHE A 424 -12.59 -14.40 -8.74
C PHE A 424 -12.24 -15.87 -8.56
N GLN A 425 -13.24 -16.72 -8.31
CA GLN A 425 -13.07 -18.16 -8.19
C GLN A 425 -13.37 -18.82 -9.54
N THR A 426 -12.43 -19.61 -10.08
CA THR A 426 -12.57 -20.34 -11.34
C THR A 426 -13.07 -21.77 -11.12
N ALA A 427 -13.51 -22.43 -12.20
CA ALA A 427 -14.07 -23.77 -12.16
C ALA A 427 -13.08 -24.84 -11.69
N ASP A 428 -11.79 -24.63 -11.91
CA ASP A 428 -10.67 -25.51 -11.52
C ASP A 428 -10.05 -25.14 -10.15
N ASN A 429 -10.83 -24.48 -9.28
CA ASN A 429 -10.46 -24.15 -7.92
C ASN A 429 -9.27 -23.18 -7.74
N PHE A 430 -9.02 -22.32 -8.72
CA PHE A 430 -8.19 -21.15 -8.48
C PHE A 430 -9.03 -19.99 -7.93
N ILE A 431 -8.42 -19.18 -7.08
CA ILE A 431 -8.97 -17.89 -6.64
C ILE A 431 -7.95 -16.81 -6.94
N ILE A 432 -8.33 -15.85 -7.78
CA ILE A 432 -7.57 -14.65 -8.06
C ILE A 432 -8.04 -13.58 -7.07
N SER A 433 -7.16 -13.14 -6.17
CA SER A 433 -7.38 -11.92 -5.38
C SER A 433 -6.75 -10.76 -6.14
N ALA A 434 -7.58 -9.95 -6.79
CA ALA A 434 -7.09 -8.96 -7.76
C ALA A 434 -6.05 -8.02 -7.16
N GLY A 435 -4.82 -8.12 -7.65
CA GLY A 435 -3.67 -7.37 -7.21
C GLY A 435 -2.89 -7.96 -6.02
N PHE A 436 -3.30 -9.08 -5.41
CA PHE A 436 -2.55 -9.65 -4.28
C PHE A 436 -1.97 -11.04 -4.58
N SER A 437 -2.82 -12.01 -4.93
CA SER A 437 -2.39 -13.39 -5.15
C SER A 437 -3.24 -14.14 -6.17
N VAL A 438 -2.66 -15.21 -6.72
CA VAL A 438 -3.38 -16.29 -7.41
C VAL A 438 -3.19 -17.56 -6.58
N VAL A 439 -4.28 -18.11 -6.06
CA VAL A 439 -4.25 -19.26 -5.15
C VAL A 439 -4.93 -20.45 -5.81
N HIS A 440 -4.29 -21.61 -5.76
CA HIS A 440 -4.86 -22.90 -6.16
C HIS A 440 -5.21 -23.73 -4.93
N TYR A 441 -6.40 -24.33 -4.94
CA TYR A 441 -6.88 -25.25 -3.91
C TYR A 441 -6.98 -26.67 -4.50
N PRO A 442 -5.91 -27.50 -4.45
CA PRO A 442 -5.84 -28.78 -5.15
C PRO A 442 -6.93 -29.78 -4.75
N LEU A 443 -7.43 -29.68 -3.53
CA LEU A 443 -8.48 -30.56 -2.97
C LEU A 443 -9.87 -29.92 -3.00
N GLY A 444 -10.03 -28.82 -3.76
CA GLY A 444 -11.27 -28.07 -3.85
C GLY A 444 -11.51 -27.07 -2.71
N VAL A 445 -12.56 -26.28 -2.88
CA VAL A 445 -12.99 -25.24 -1.93
C VAL A 445 -14.20 -25.75 -1.16
N ASP A 446 -13.96 -26.37 -0.01
CA ASP A 446 -14.98 -26.96 0.88
C ASP A 446 -15.13 -26.20 2.21
N PHE A 447 -14.68 -24.96 2.25
CA PHE A 447 -14.71 -24.06 3.41
C PHE A 447 -15.43 -22.75 3.07
N ASN A 448 -15.81 -22.00 4.12
CA ASN A 448 -16.52 -20.74 3.94
C ASN A 448 -15.59 -19.61 3.46
N LEU A 449 -15.75 -19.23 2.21
CA LEU A 449 -14.99 -18.12 1.58
C LEU A 449 -15.38 -16.73 2.10
N GLN A 450 -16.49 -16.57 2.81
CA GLN A 450 -16.86 -15.29 3.42
C GLN A 450 -16.09 -15.03 4.71
N GLN A 451 -15.56 -16.08 5.34
CA GLN A 451 -14.71 -15.94 6.51
C GLN A 451 -13.26 -15.68 6.09
N MET A 452 -12.62 -14.76 6.79
CA MET A 452 -11.19 -14.49 6.63
C MET A 452 -10.36 -15.68 7.11
N GLU A 453 -9.33 -16.07 6.36
CA GLU A 453 -8.38 -17.11 6.77
C GLU A 453 -7.42 -16.55 7.82
N ARG A 454 -7.24 -17.28 8.92
CA ARG A 454 -6.31 -16.88 9.98
C ARG A 454 -4.88 -17.30 9.64
N THR A 455 -4.12 -16.43 8.95
CA THR A 455 -2.74 -16.74 8.50
C THR A 455 -1.64 -15.97 9.24
N PHE A 456 -1.97 -14.84 9.86
CA PHE A 456 -1.00 -14.08 10.64
C PHE A 456 -0.75 -14.72 12.01
N ALA A 457 0.45 -14.49 12.55
CA ALA A 457 0.87 -14.97 13.87
C ALA A 457 0.35 -14.05 14.97
N ALA A 458 -0.06 -14.65 16.09
CA ALA A 458 -0.32 -13.91 17.32
C ALA A 458 1.00 -13.53 18.02
N ALA A 459 1.00 -12.43 18.77
CA ALA A 459 2.16 -12.09 19.62
C ALA A 459 2.33 -13.13 20.74
N PRO A 460 3.58 -13.39 21.20
CA PRO A 460 3.85 -14.43 22.22
C PRO A 460 3.10 -14.26 23.55
N GLN A 461 2.76 -13.01 23.91
CA GLN A 461 1.99 -12.67 25.12
C GLN A 461 0.54 -12.34 24.81
N ASP A 462 0.07 -12.75 23.67
CA ASP A 462 -1.22 -12.36 23.14
C ASP A 462 -2.36 -12.94 23.99
N LYS A 463 -3.23 -12.03 24.46
CA LYS A 463 -4.53 -12.38 25.06
C LYS A 463 -5.59 -12.68 24.00
N GLY A 464 -5.22 -12.55 22.74
CA GLY A 464 -6.06 -12.66 21.54
C GLY A 464 -6.03 -11.41 20.70
N TRP A 465 -6.27 -11.59 19.39
CA TRP A 465 -6.46 -10.50 18.46
C TRP A 465 -7.90 -10.00 18.53
N ASN A 466 -8.10 -8.68 18.38
CA ASN A 466 -9.43 -8.07 18.27
C ASN A 466 -10.09 -8.34 16.89
N LEU A 467 -9.71 -9.44 16.25
CA LEU A 467 -9.99 -9.72 14.85
C LEU A 467 -11.43 -10.19 14.62
N ASP A 468 -11.96 -11.01 15.54
CA ASP A 468 -13.36 -11.46 15.45
C ASP A 468 -14.36 -10.31 15.65
N TYR A 469 -13.93 -9.24 16.32
CA TYR A 469 -14.72 -8.01 16.41
C TYR A 469 -14.62 -7.16 15.12
N VAL A 470 -13.41 -7.11 14.49
CA VAL A 470 -13.14 -6.27 13.31
C VAL A 470 -13.54 -6.95 12.00
N PHE A 471 -13.35 -8.28 11.90
CA PHE A 471 -13.47 -9.04 10.65
C PHE A 471 -14.50 -10.16 10.70
N ASP A 472 -15.33 -10.25 11.72
CA ASP A 472 -16.20 -11.37 12.00
C ASP A 472 -15.44 -12.70 12.28
N PRO A 473 -16.13 -13.79 12.66
CA PRO A 473 -15.50 -15.07 12.94
C PRO A 473 -14.64 -15.58 11.78
N GLN A 474 -13.41 -15.99 12.11
CA GLN A 474 -12.41 -16.41 11.14
C GLN A 474 -12.42 -17.93 10.94
N ARG A 475 -11.94 -18.35 9.79
CA ARG A 475 -11.71 -19.77 9.49
C ARG A 475 -10.25 -20.16 9.77
N PRO A 476 -10.00 -21.46 10.07
CA PRO A 476 -8.65 -21.97 10.26
C PRO A 476 -7.75 -21.73 9.01
N SER A 477 -6.46 -21.55 9.28
CA SER A 477 -5.44 -21.47 8.23
C SER A 477 -5.33 -22.80 7.46
N LEU A 478 -5.12 -22.68 6.15
CA LEU A 478 -4.82 -23.80 5.25
C LEU A 478 -3.31 -23.88 4.93
N LEU A 479 -2.48 -23.03 5.52
CA LEU A 479 -1.03 -23.18 5.46
C LEU A 479 -0.59 -24.54 6.02
N LYS A 480 0.45 -25.14 5.45
CA LYS A 480 1.01 -26.45 5.88
C LYS A 480 0.00 -27.60 5.91
N THR A 481 -1.01 -27.55 5.07
CA THR A 481 -2.04 -28.60 5.01
C THR A 481 -2.04 -29.37 3.69
N GLY A 482 -1.27 -28.93 2.69
CA GLY A 482 -1.33 -29.46 1.33
C GLY A 482 -2.58 -29.05 0.56
N ARG A 483 -3.40 -28.14 1.10
CA ARG A 483 -4.69 -27.76 0.55
C ARG A 483 -4.71 -26.41 -0.16
N LYS A 484 -3.63 -25.64 -0.04
CA LYS A 484 -3.50 -24.28 -0.60
C LYS A 484 -2.11 -24.09 -1.17
N ILE A 485 -2.01 -23.50 -2.36
CA ILE A 485 -0.75 -23.08 -3.00
C ILE A 485 -0.98 -21.69 -3.55
N SER A 486 -0.08 -20.73 -3.27
CA SER A 486 -0.19 -19.34 -3.71
C SER A 486 0.96 -18.93 -4.62
N TRP A 487 0.66 -18.06 -5.55
CA TRP A 487 1.58 -17.20 -6.27
C TRP A 487 1.29 -15.77 -5.80
N ASP A 488 2.30 -15.12 -5.22
CA ASP A 488 2.14 -13.81 -4.63
C ASP A 488 2.59 -12.72 -5.61
N LEU A 489 1.86 -11.61 -5.72
CA LEU A 489 2.21 -10.51 -6.61
C LEU A 489 3.60 -9.95 -6.27
N GLN A 490 4.43 -9.79 -7.29
CA GLN A 490 5.74 -9.15 -7.18
C GLN A 490 5.78 -7.78 -7.85
N GLU A 491 5.03 -7.61 -8.92
CA GLU A 491 4.91 -6.33 -9.62
C GLU A 491 3.62 -6.23 -10.43
N ALA A 492 3.15 -5.01 -10.58
CA ALA A 492 2.13 -4.64 -11.56
C ALA A 492 2.62 -3.47 -12.41
N THR A 493 2.35 -3.51 -13.71
CA THR A 493 2.77 -2.48 -14.66
C THR A 493 1.58 -2.02 -15.47
N VAL A 494 1.33 -0.72 -15.48
CA VAL A 494 0.41 -0.08 -16.43
C VAL A 494 1.14 0.06 -17.76
N THR A 495 0.59 -0.52 -18.81
CA THR A 495 1.20 -0.49 -20.14
C THR A 495 0.66 0.66 -20.99
N PRO A 496 1.38 1.12 -22.02
CA PRO A 496 0.92 2.23 -22.85
C PRO A 496 -0.39 2.00 -23.61
N ASP A 497 -0.76 0.74 -23.83
CA ASP A 497 -2.00 0.32 -24.47
C ASP A 497 -3.16 0.16 -23.47
N ASN A 498 -3.02 0.76 -22.27
CA ASN A 498 -4.02 0.74 -21.21
C ASN A 498 -4.38 -0.67 -20.73
N THR A 499 -3.40 -1.57 -20.67
CA THR A 499 -3.54 -2.87 -19.99
C THR A 499 -2.74 -2.89 -18.69
N ILE A 500 -3.05 -3.83 -17.79
CA ILE A 500 -2.26 -4.06 -16.58
C ILE A 500 -1.63 -5.42 -16.65
N ARG A 501 -0.31 -5.46 -16.61
CA ARG A 501 0.45 -6.69 -16.47
C ARG A 501 0.85 -6.91 -15.03
N GLN A 502 0.52 -8.07 -14.48
CA GLN A 502 0.85 -8.48 -13.12
C GLN A 502 1.67 -9.76 -13.15
N VAL A 503 2.78 -9.78 -12.40
CA VAL A 503 3.66 -10.94 -12.27
C VAL A 503 3.54 -11.49 -10.85
N TYR A 504 3.09 -12.75 -10.78
CA TYR A 504 2.94 -13.48 -9.52
C TYR A 504 3.97 -14.59 -9.46
N VAL A 505 4.64 -14.73 -8.33
CA VAL A 505 5.73 -15.70 -8.12
C VAL A 505 5.40 -16.65 -6.98
N ARG A 506 5.62 -17.94 -7.21
CA ARG A 506 5.70 -18.99 -6.18
C ARG A 506 7.12 -19.51 -6.12
N LYS A 507 7.72 -19.48 -4.94
CA LYS A 507 9.04 -20.09 -4.73
C LYS A 507 8.94 -21.58 -4.46
N ALA A 508 9.92 -22.35 -4.97
CA ALA A 508 10.08 -23.73 -4.58
C ALA A 508 10.35 -23.85 -3.09
N ASN A 509 9.87 -24.91 -2.49
CA ASN A 509 10.08 -25.22 -1.08
C ASN A 509 9.63 -24.11 -0.10
N ASP A 510 8.67 -23.28 -0.50
CA ASP A 510 8.09 -22.29 0.40
C ASP A 510 7.46 -23.00 1.60
N TRP A 511 7.86 -22.62 2.81
CA TRP A 511 7.43 -23.21 4.07
C TRP A 511 5.90 -23.15 4.29
N ARG A 512 5.22 -22.24 3.62
CA ARG A 512 3.75 -22.10 3.67
C ARG A 512 3.06 -23.22 2.87
N TRP A 513 3.68 -23.66 1.77
CA TRP A 513 3.09 -24.57 0.79
C TRP A 513 3.67 -25.96 0.91
N VAL A 514 3.50 -26.54 2.09
CA VAL A 514 3.89 -27.92 2.40
C VAL A 514 2.66 -28.70 2.85
N ASP A 515 2.70 -30.01 2.72
CA ASP A 515 1.66 -30.89 3.29
C ASP A 515 1.82 -31.02 4.82
N LYS A 516 0.89 -31.72 5.46
CA LYS A 516 0.91 -31.96 6.91
C LYS A 516 2.14 -32.76 7.40
N ASN A 517 2.94 -33.31 6.49
CA ASN A 517 4.19 -34.00 6.79
C ASN A 517 5.40 -33.14 6.41
N GLU A 518 5.21 -31.83 6.23
CA GLU A 518 6.23 -30.85 5.84
C GLU A 518 6.89 -31.12 4.48
N ARG A 519 6.24 -31.90 3.59
CA ARG A 519 6.72 -32.11 2.22
C ARG A 519 6.29 -30.96 1.32
N PRO A 520 7.23 -30.36 0.56
CA PRO A 520 6.91 -29.25 -0.34
C PRO A 520 5.83 -29.62 -1.37
N MET A 521 4.86 -28.73 -1.53
CA MET A 521 3.83 -28.83 -2.58
C MET A 521 4.39 -28.58 -3.97
N SER A 522 5.52 -27.88 -4.09
CA SER A 522 6.26 -27.70 -5.33
C SER A 522 7.76 -27.67 -5.04
N GLN A 523 8.52 -28.37 -5.88
CA GLN A 523 9.99 -28.35 -5.89
C GLN A 523 10.55 -27.40 -6.95
N VAL A 524 9.68 -26.68 -7.68
CA VAL A 524 10.03 -25.81 -8.80
C VAL A 524 9.42 -24.45 -8.56
N ASP A 525 10.17 -23.39 -8.85
CA ASP A 525 9.62 -22.03 -8.89
C ASP A 525 8.56 -21.90 -9.96
N GLY A 526 7.59 -21.03 -9.78
CA GLY A 526 6.52 -20.82 -10.74
C GLY A 526 6.15 -19.36 -10.91
N ILE A 527 5.94 -18.94 -12.15
CA ILE A 527 5.42 -17.61 -12.48
C ILE A 527 4.04 -17.75 -13.12
N ILE A 528 3.12 -16.92 -12.67
CA ILE A 528 1.87 -16.61 -13.35
C ILE A 528 1.91 -15.15 -13.76
N GLU A 529 1.71 -14.88 -15.04
CA GLU A 529 1.55 -13.53 -15.57
C GLU A 529 0.09 -13.31 -15.97
N LEU A 530 -0.58 -12.35 -15.32
CA LEU A 530 -1.91 -11.90 -15.70
C LEU A 530 -1.82 -10.61 -16.50
N VAL A 531 -2.49 -10.59 -17.65
CA VAL A 531 -2.66 -9.38 -18.46
C VAL A 531 -4.13 -9.01 -18.47
N TRP A 532 -4.46 -7.97 -17.72
CA TRP A 532 -5.81 -7.43 -17.63
C TRP A 532 -6.05 -6.48 -18.79
N ILE A 533 -7.12 -6.75 -19.54
CA ILE A 533 -7.56 -5.96 -20.68
C ILE A 533 -8.95 -5.39 -20.44
N PRO A 534 -9.21 -4.11 -20.82
CA PRO A 534 -10.51 -3.46 -20.67
C PRO A 534 -11.59 -4.09 -21.53
#